data_b14e9472602cccccecfac6990ea4123f
#
_entry.id   b14e9472602cccccecfac6990ea4123f
#
_cell.length_a   1.000
_cell.length_b   1.000
_cell.length_c   1.000
_cell.angle_alpha   90.00
_cell.angle_beta   90.00
_cell.angle_gamma   90.00
#
_symmetry.space_group_name_H-M   'P 1'
#
loop_
_entity.id
_entity.type
_entity.pdbx_description
1 polymer ?
#
loop_
_entity_poly.entity_id
_entity_poly.type
_entity_poly.pdbx_seq_one_letter_code
_entity_poly.pdbx_strand_id
1 'polypeptide(L)'
;MTQEGEKDMTFLEIEAFLKIAQCGSFSAAAEKLYITQPALGRRIRALEEELGYSLFIRNKGVRHVELTRQGRAFVGIAHRWQALWNETQEEALLSNEKSFYVASVGSLLAFMLPTVFQEFIRDTPECSLHVTTLHSSEAYSYVNNKTVDIAFITDPMYSSQVKTEVLFKEKLCLIVGKDLNLPHNIKVSELDPRREIRTQWDQNFDTWHNYYFNSAAVPQVYLDEMGFLQYFTQNGDNWAFLPVSVAKSILKTTPVSIHELDVEPPSRTLYYLYRTEDQSPYQKPLLEICRRKLANEKGITLMDPILNT
;
A
#
# COMPACT_ATOMS: atom_id res chain seq x y z
N MET A 1 26.67 6.81 -41.87
CA MET A 1 26.04 6.14 -40.73
C MET A 1 24.86 7.03 -40.31
N THR A 2 23.70 6.71 -40.87
CA THR A 2 22.44 7.38 -40.57
C THR A 2 21.98 6.94 -39.15
N GLN A 3 21.82 7.90 -38.25
CA GLN A 3 21.13 7.69 -36.98
C GLN A 3 19.68 7.28 -37.31
N GLU A 4 19.37 6.00 -37.19
CA GLU A 4 17.98 5.55 -37.00
C GLU A 4 17.51 6.18 -35.69
N GLY A 5 16.55 7.12 -35.81
CA GLY A 5 15.97 7.75 -34.63
C GLY A 5 15.31 6.65 -33.79
N GLU A 6 15.75 6.52 -32.54
CA GLU A 6 15.04 5.78 -31.51
C GLU A 6 13.59 6.26 -31.52
N LYS A 7 12.68 5.37 -31.85
CA LYS A 7 11.24 5.64 -31.79
C LYS A 7 10.79 5.30 -30.36
N ASP A 8 10.71 6.30 -29.52
CA ASP A 8 10.19 6.13 -28.16
C ASP A 8 8.67 6.08 -28.15
N MET A 9 8.10 5.17 -27.38
CA MET A 9 6.66 5.04 -27.14
C MET A 9 6.08 6.35 -26.60
N THR A 10 5.06 6.89 -27.27
CA THR A 10 4.49 8.19 -26.96
C THR A 10 3.12 8.08 -26.28
N PHE A 11 2.70 9.15 -25.57
CA PHE A 11 1.37 9.27 -24.97
C PHE A 11 0.25 9.04 -26.02
N LEU A 12 0.42 9.59 -27.22
CA LEU A 12 -0.58 9.51 -28.27
C LEU A 12 -0.82 8.08 -28.79
N GLU A 13 0.17 7.23 -28.70
CA GLU A 13 0.09 5.81 -29.08
C GLU A 13 -0.63 4.98 -28.00
N ILE A 14 -0.33 5.25 -26.72
CA ILE A 14 -1.02 4.64 -25.56
C ILE A 14 -2.49 5.05 -25.55
N GLU A 15 -2.78 6.34 -25.73
CA GLU A 15 -4.14 6.86 -25.81
C GLU A 15 -4.93 6.21 -26.95
N ALA A 16 -4.32 6.09 -28.14
CA ALA A 16 -4.89 5.42 -29.29
C ALA A 16 -5.24 3.97 -29.01
N PHE A 17 -4.34 3.23 -28.37
CA PHE A 17 -4.56 1.84 -27.97
C PHE A 17 -5.74 1.70 -27.00
N LEU A 18 -5.74 2.44 -25.92
CA LEU A 18 -6.79 2.39 -24.91
C LEU A 18 -8.16 2.79 -25.49
N LYS A 19 -8.19 3.79 -26.36
CA LYS A 19 -9.42 4.22 -27.02
C LYS A 19 -10.01 3.16 -27.95
N ILE A 20 -9.15 2.46 -28.72
CA ILE A 20 -9.62 1.34 -29.58
C ILE A 20 -10.09 0.17 -28.72
N ALA A 21 -9.36 -0.17 -27.64
CA ALA A 21 -9.75 -1.24 -26.72
C ALA A 21 -11.13 -0.96 -26.07
N GLN A 22 -11.39 0.31 -25.73
CA GLN A 22 -12.67 0.75 -25.16
C GLN A 22 -13.82 0.75 -26.18
N CYS A 23 -13.56 1.22 -27.40
CA CYS A 23 -14.59 1.38 -28.44
C CYS A 23 -14.86 0.08 -29.23
N GLY A 24 -13.93 -0.88 -29.21
CA GLY A 24 -13.99 -2.11 -30.00
C GLY A 24 -13.94 -1.88 -31.54
N SER A 25 -13.59 -0.66 -31.98
CA SER A 25 -13.60 -0.29 -33.40
C SER A 25 -12.61 0.85 -33.67
N PHE A 26 -11.80 0.69 -34.74
CA PHE A 26 -10.89 1.75 -35.20
C PHE A 26 -11.64 3.02 -35.64
N SER A 27 -12.78 2.86 -36.32
CA SER A 27 -13.56 4.00 -36.81
C SER A 27 -14.14 4.81 -35.64
N ALA A 28 -14.78 4.13 -34.67
CA ALA A 28 -15.36 4.79 -33.51
C ALA A 28 -14.30 5.44 -32.60
N ALA A 29 -13.12 4.81 -32.47
CA ALA A 29 -12.03 5.38 -31.71
C ALA A 29 -11.42 6.61 -32.41
N ALA A 30 -11.27 6.58 -33.73
CA ALA A 30 -10.77 7.71 -34.51
C ALA A 30 -11.69 8.93 -34.39
N GLU A 31 -13.01 8.71 -34.46
CA GLU A 31 -14.00 9.76 -34.27
C GLU A 31 -13.90 10.41 -32.88
N LYS A 32 -13.80 9.58 -31.82
CA LYS A 32 -13.65 10.08 -30.45
C LYS A 32 -12.33 10.80 -30.19
N LEU A 33 -11.28 10.47 -30.92
CA LEU A 33 -9.97 11.13 -30.83
C LEU A 33 -9.83 12.32 -31.79
N TYR A 34 -10.87 12.62 -32.58
CA TYR A 34 -10.87 13.69 -33.59
C TYR A 34 -9.73 13.56 -34.61
N ILE A 35 -9.37 12.33 -35.00
CA ILE A 35 -8.34 12.04 -35.99
C ILE A 35 -8.88 11.11 -37.09
N THR A 36 -8.16 11.02 -38.19
CA THR A 36 -8.53 10.08 -39.26
C THR A 36 -8.17 8.63 -38.89
N GLN A 37 -8.96 7.67 -39.37
CA GLN A 37 -8.66 6.25 -39.16
C GLN A 37 -7.27 5.82 -39.66
N PRO A 38 -6.74 6.30 -40.81
CA PRO A 38 -5.35 6.04 -41.22
C PRO A 38 -4.31 6.59 -40.24
N ALA A 39 -4.56 7.76 -39.61
CA ALA A 39 -3.68 8.32 -38.61
C ALA A 39 -3.66 7.47 -37.32
N LEU A 40 -4.85 7.04 -36.85
CA LEU A 40 -4.97 6.12 -35.74
C LEU A 40 -4.25 4.79 -36.01
N GLY A 41 -4.41 4.24 -37.22
CA GLY A 41 -3.75 3.00 -37.63
C GLY A 41 -2.21 3.13 -37.70
N ARG A 42 -1.68 4.32 -38.01
CA ARG A 42 -0.21 4.58 -37.95
C ARG A 42 0.28 4.58 -36.50
N ARG A 43 -0.44 5.22 -35.56
CA ARG A 43 -0.08 5.21 -34.11
C ARG A 43 0.01 3.80 -33.58
N ILE A 44 -1.00 2.96 -33.88
CA ILE A 44 -1.00 1.57 -33.40
C ILE A 44 0.11 0.74 -34.00
N ARG A 45 0.42 0.95 -35.30
CA ARG A 45 1.55 0.25 -35.91
C ARG A 45 2.88 0.63 -35.29
N ALA A 46 3.11 1.91 -35.01
CA ALA A 46 4.32 2.37 -34.37
C ALA A 46 4.46 1.74 -32.97
N LEU A 47 3.36 1.70 -32.18
CA LEU A 47 3.33 1.05 -30.87
C LEU A 47 3.62 -0.47 -30.96
N GLU A 48 2.98 -1.17 -31.89
CA GLU A 48 3.21 -2.62 -32.11
C GLU A 48 4.64 -2.92 -32.59
N GLU A 49 5.21 -2.07 -33.42
CA GLU A 49 6.60 -2.16 -33.89
C GLU A 49 7.60 -2.02 -32.75
N GLU A 50 7.37 -1.06 -31.84
CA GLU A 50 8.22 -0.83 -30.68
C GLU A 50 8.10 -1.95 -29.64
N LEU A 51 6.88 -2.40 -29.36
CA LEU A 51 6.64 -3.51 -28.44
C LEU A 51 7.12 -4.87 -28.99
N GLY A 52 7.31 -4.99 -30.31
CA GLY A 52 7.69 -6.23 -30.96
C GLY A 52 6.60 -7.28 -31.06
N TYR A 53 5.34 -6.92 -30.76
CA TYR A 53 4.18 -7.82 -30.88
C TYR A 53 2.89 -7.06 -31.23
N SER A 54 1.94 -7.78 -31.84
CA SER A 54 0.64 -7.22 -32.19
C SER A 54 -0.29 -7.15 -30.97
N LEU A 55 -0.99 -6.01 -30.84
CA LEU A 55 -1.98 -5.76 -29.79
C LEU A 55 -3.39 -6.16 -30.21
N PHE A 56 -3.68 -6.11 -31.51
CA PHE A 56 -4.98 -6.39 -32.08
C PHE A 56 -4.95 -7.54 -33.11
N ILE A 57 -6.02 -8.33 -33.15
CA ILE A 57 -6.25 -9.35 -34.16
C ILE A 57 -6.84 -8.64 -35.38
N ARG A 58 -6.15 -8.75 -36.55
CA ARG A 58 -6.55 -8.11 -37.81
C ARG A 58 -7.34 -9.09 -38.66
N ASN A 59 -8.66 -9.12 -38.54
CA ASN A 59 -9.53 -9.88 -39.45
C ASN A 59 -10.04 -9.01 -40.60
N LYS A 60 -9.76 -9.40 -41.84
CA LYS A 60 -10.29 -8.68 -43.03
C LYS A 60 -11.82 -8.73 -43.04
N GLY A 61 -12.45 -7.56 -43.13
CA GLY A 61 -13.91 -7.44 -43.30
C GLY A 61 -14.71 -7.39 -42.00
N VAL A 62 -14.09 -7.48 -40.84
CA VAL A 62 -14.78 -7.40 -39.52
C VAL A 62 -14.64 -5.98 -38.96
N ARG A 63 -15.76 -5.35 -38.63
CA ARG A 63 -15.81 -4.00 -38.03
C ARG A 63 -15.39 -4.00 -36.54
N HIS A 64 -15.53 -5.12 -35.87
CA HIS A 64 -15.16 -5.28 -34.46
C HIS A 64 -13.69 -5.71 -34.33
N VAL A 65 -12.98 -5.09 -33.41
CA VAL A 65 -11.55 -5.34 -33.17
C VAL A 65 -11.40 -6.14 -31.88
N GLU A 66 -10.66 -7.24 -31.97
CA GLU A 66 -10.34 -8.08 -30.83
C GLU A 66 -8.88 -7.89 -30.39
N LEU A 67 -8.66 -7.89 -29.08
CA LEU A 67 -7.31 -7.86 -28.53
C LEU A 67 -6.64 -9.24 -28.63
N THR A 68 -5.34 -9.24 -28.93
CA THR A 68 -4.49 -10.43 -28.77
C THR A 68 -4.35 -10.80 -27.29
N ARG A 69 -3.70 -11.90 -26.98
CA ARG A 69 -3.35 -12.25 -25.59
C ARG A 69 -2.44 -11.16 -24.99
N GLN A 70 -1.44 -10.71 -25.73
CA GLN A 70 -0.53 -9.63 -25.35
C GLN A 70 -1.27 -8.29 -25.22
N GLY A 71 -2.20 -7.99 -26.14
CA GLY A 71 -3.02 -6.79 -26.07
C GLY A 71 -3.86 -6.73 -24.78
N ARG A 72 -4.47 -7.86 -24.37
CA ARG A 72 -5.20 -7.93 -23.08
C ARG A 72 -4.30 -7.68 -21.87
N ALA A 73 -3.11 -8.26 -21.87
CA ALA A 73 -2.13 -8.00 -20.81
C ALA A 73 -1.64 -6.54 -20.78
N PHE A 74 -1.47 -5.95 -21.97
CA PHE A 74 -1.00 -4.58 -22.11
C PHE A 74 -2.02 -3.51 -21.66
N VAL A 75 -3.32 -3.80 -21.65
CA VAL A 75 -4.35 -2.85 -21.17
C VAL A 75 -4.04 -2.33 -19.76
N GLY A 76 -3.71 -3.23 -18.82
CA GLY A 76 -3.37 -2.83 -17.45
C GLY A 76 -2.08 -1.98 -17.37
N ILE A 77 -1.10 -2.27 -18.22
CA ILE A 77 0.14 -1.50 -18.31
C ILE A 77 -0.15 -0.11 -18.88
N ALA A 78 -0.91 -0.03 -19.97
CA ALA A 78 -1.28 1.22 -20.63
C ALA A 78 -2.08 2.15 -19.69
N HIS A 79 -3.01 1.62 -18.87
CA HIS A 79 -3.72 2.41 -17.87
C HIS A 79 -2.80 2.95 -16.78
N ARG A 80 -1.86 2.16 -16.27
CA ARG A 80 -0.87 2.65 -15.30
C ARG A 80 0.02 3.74 -15.89
N TRP A 81 0.46 3.56 -17.13
CA TRP A 81 1.26 4.57 -17.83
C TRP A 81 0.47 5.89 -18.01
N GLN A 82 -0.81 5.79 -18.42
CA GLN A 82 -1.69 6.96 -18.54
C GLN A 82 -1.89 7.68 -17.19
N ALA A 83 -2.07 6.93 -16.10
CA ALA A 83 -2.19 7.49 -14.77
C ALA A 83 -0.93 8.28 -14.37
N LEU A 84 0.26 7.69 -14.55
CA LEU A 84 1.54 8.37 -14.31
C LEU A 84 1.73 9.63 -15.17
N TRP A 85 1.29 9.60 -16.43
CA TRP A 85 1.33 10.78 -17.29
C TRP A 85 0.40 11.88 -16.78
N ASN A 86 -0.82 11.52 -16.35
CA ASN A 86 -1.76 12.49 -15.78
C ASN A 86 -1.22 13.10 -14.50
N GLU A 87 -0.60 12.31 -13.62
CA GLU A 87 0.08 12.80 -12.42
C GLU A 87 1.14 13.86 -12.78
N THR A 88 1.96 13.62 -13.82
CA THR A 88 2.98 14.60 -14.24
C THR A 88 2.37 15.90 -14.77
N GLN A 89 1.17 15.84 -15.40
CA GLN A 89 0.48 17.02 -15.88
C GLN A 89 -0.18 17.79 -14.72
N GLU A 90 -0.75 17.08 -13.75
CA GLU A 90 -1.32 17.67 -12.54
C GLU A 90 -0.24 18.35 -11.70
N GLU A 91 0.92 17.72 -11.54
CA GLU A 91 2.08 18.29 -10.82
C GLU A 91 2.61 19.57 -11.51
N ALA A 92 2.59 19.63 -12.83
CA ALA A 92 2.93 20.83 -13.59
C ALA A 92 1.91 21.99 -13.37
N LEU A 93 0.63 21.68 -13.11
CA LEU A 93 -0.41 22.65 -12.80
C LEU A 93 -0.38 23.06 -11.30
N LEU A 94 0.06 22.17 -10.42
CA LEU A 94 0.15 22.35 -8.98
C LEU A 94 1.47 23.02 -8.52
N SER A 95 2.29 23.51 -9.43
CA SER A 95 3.63 24.06 -9.16
C SER A 95 3.72 25.19 -8.12
N ASN A 96 2.60 25.55 -7.47
CA ASN A 96 2.52 26.45 -6.33
C ASN A 96 2.05 25.81 -5.01
N GLU A 97 1.61 24.55 -5.01
CA GLU A 97 1.19 23.85 -3.80
C GLU A 97 2.35 22.99 -3.25
N LYS A 98 2.64 23.19 -1.98
CA LYS A 98 3.62 22.39 -1.27
C LYS A 98 3.01 21.02 -0.97
N SER A 99 3.42 20.01 -1.70
CA SER A 99 2.94 18.63 -1.53
C SER A 99 3.85 17.81 -0.64
N PHE A 100 3.26 16.91 0.13
CA PHE A 100 3.97 15.96 0.97
C PHE A 100 3.40 14.55 0.79
N TYR A 101 4.23 13.64 0.31
CA TYR A 101 3.83 12.28 -0.05
C TYR A 101 4.26 11.28 1.02
N VAL A 102 3.29 10.60 1.62
CA VAL A 102 3.50 9.64 2.70
C VAL A 102 2.97 8.28 2.30
N ALA A 103 3.81 7.26 2.44
CA ALA A 103 3.38 5.88 2.29
C ALA A 103 3.37 5.16 3.64
N SER A 104 2.53 4.14 3.78
CA SER A 104 2.58 3.29 4.96
C SER A 104 1.93 1.94 4.73
N VAL A 105 2.25 0.98 5.60
CA VAL A 105 1.52 -0.28 5.68
C VAL A 105 0.08 -0.04 6.16
N GLY A 106 -0.86 -0.86 5.67
CA GLY A 106 -2.31 -0.66 5.87
C GLY A 106 -2.72 -0.58 7.35
N SER A 107 -2.13 -1.36 8.24
CA SER A 107 -2.46 -1.34 9.67
C SER A 107 -2.20 0.01 10.35
N LEU A 108 -1.15 0.73 9.96
CA LEU A 108 -0.86 2.06 10.48
C LEU A 108 -1.81 3.11 9.90
N LEU A 109 -2.07 3.03 8.59
CA LEU A 109 -3.00 3.94 7.92
C LEU A 109 -4.41 3.83 8.43
N ALA A 110 -4.87 2.62 8.75
CA ALA A 110 -6.23 2.41 9.24
C ALA A 110 -6.42 2.85 10.70
N PHE A 111 -5.41 2.71 11.58
CA PHE A 111 -5.65 2.79 13.02
C PHE A 111 -4.84 3.85 13.77
N MET A 112 -3.63 4.17 13.33
CA MET A 112 -2.74 5.08 14.05
C MET A 112 -2.57 6.43 13.34
N LEU A 113 -2.17 6.41 12.09
CA LEU A 113 -1.83 7.61 11.33
C LEU A 113 -2.99 8.57 11.08
N PRO A 114 -4.27 8.17 11.00
CA PRO A 114 -5.35 9.13 10.77
C PRO A 114 -5.37 10.28 11.78
N THR A 115 -5.13 10.00 13.07
CA THR A 115 -5.09 11.05 14.11
C THR A 115 -3.84 11.92 14.01
N VAL A 116 -2.74 11.37 13.50
CA VAL A 116 -1.50 12.11 13.21
C VAL A 116 -1.72 13.04 12.03
N PHE A 117 -2.31 12.55 10.95
CA PHE A 117 -2.59 13.32 9.75
C PHE A 117 -3.59 14.46 9.98
N GLN A 118 -4.64 14.23 10.79
CA GLN A 118 -5.57 15.29 11.18
C GLN A 118 -4.87 16.46 11.87
N GLU A 119 -3.92 16.16 12.76
CA GLU A 119 -3.14 17.18 13.44
C GLU A 119 -2.14 17.84 12.50
N PHE A 120 -1.45 17.06 11.69
CA PHE A 120 -0.51 17.55 10.69
C PHE A 120 -1.17 18.54 9.71
N ILE A 121 -2.34 18.19 9.13
CA ILE A 121 -3.06 19.06 8.19
C ILE A 121 -3.49 20.37 8.87
N ARG A 122 -3.92 20.31 10.13
CA ARG A 122 -4.28 21.52 10.89
C ARG A 122 -3.07 22.43 11.11
N ASP A 123 -1.91 21.85 11.38
CA ASP A 123 -0.69 22.59 11.74
C ASP A 123 0.09 23.04 10.48
N THR A 124 -0.23 22.48 9.29
CA THR A 124 0.40 22.80 8.00
C THR A 124 -0.64 23.03 6.90
N PRO A 125 -1.49 24.06 7.02
CA PRO A 125 -2.63 24.28 6.09
C PRO A 125 -2.21 24.58 4.65
N GLU A 126 -0.94 24.98 4.43
CA GLU A 126 -0.38 25.23 3.10
C GLU A 126 0.13 23.97 2.39
N CYS A 127 0.06 22.81 3.06
CA CYS A 127 0.59 21.56 2.54
C CYS A 127 -0.52 20.62 2.06
N SER A 128 -0.42 20.16 0.83
CA SER A 128 -1.27 19.07 0.32
C SER A 128 -0.66 17.73 0.73
N LEU A 129 -1.35 16.98 1.60
CA LEU A 129 -0.90 15.67 2.07
C LEU A 129 -1.45 14.56 1.19
N HIS A 130 -0.53 13.83 0.55
CA HIS A 130 -0.85 12.64 -0.27
C HIS A 130 -0.49 11.38 0.52
N VAL A 131 -1.44 10.46 0.66
CA VAL A 131 -1.26 9.24 1.46
C VAL A 131 -1.55 8.01 0.62
N THR A 132 -0.62 7.04 0.62
CA THR A 132 -0.77 5.78 -0.12
C THR A 132 -0.45 4.57 0.74
N THR A 133 -1.13 3.45 0.48
CA THR A 133 -0.82 2.16 1.10
C THR A 133 0.22 1.43 0.26
N LEU A 134 1.29 0.93 0.90
CA LEU A 134 2.32 0.12 0.28
C LEU A 134 2.71 -1.04 1.18
N HIS A 135 3.14 -2.15 0.58
CA HIS A 135 3.88 -3.18 1.32
C HIS A 135 5.31 -2.71 1.64
N SER A 136 5.88 -3.23 2.74
CA SER A 136 7.23 -2.85 3.19
C SER A 136 8.30 -2.99 2.09
N SER A 137 8.20 -4.03 1.25
CA SER A 137 9.14 -4.28 0.15
C SER A 137 9.06 -3.24 -0.97
N GLU A 138 7.88 -2.70 -1.26
CA GLU A 138 7.65 -1.70 -2.31
C GLU A 138 8.10 -0.31 -1.85
N ALA A 139 7.94 -0.01 -0.56
CA ALA A 139 8.22 1.30 0.02
C ALA A 139 9.64 1.79 -0.27
N TYR A 140 10.64 0.90 -0.30
CA TYR A 140 12.02 1.25 -0.61
C TYR A 140 12.18 1.83 -2.01
N SER A 141 11.54 1.24 -3.01
CA SER A 141 11.60 1.75 -4.38
C SER A 141 10.88 3.09 -4.53
N TYR A 142 9.75 3.26 -3.86
CA TYR A 142 8.98 4.51 -3.89
C TYR A 142 9.74 5.67 -3.23
N VAL A 143 10.39 5.43 -2.08
CA VAL A 143 11.24 6.42 -1.43
C VAL A 143 12.47 6.73 -2.29
N ASN A 144 13.13 5.71 -2.84
CA ASN A 144 14.31 5.88 -3.68
C ASN A 144 14.02 6.69 -4.96
N ASN A 145 12.88 6.40 -5.60
CA ASN A 145 12.46 7.06 -6.85
C ASN A 145 11.76 8.41 -6.63
N LYS A 146 11.76 8.92 -5.40
CA LYS A 146 11.12 10.20 -5.04
C LYS A 146 9.59 10.22 -5.24
N THR A 147 8.95 9.07 -5.33
CA THR A 147 7.49 8.96 -5.43
C THR A 147 6.82 9.26 -4.09
N VAL A 148 7.52 8.99 -2.97
CA VAL A 148 7.11 9.39 -1.63
C VAL A 148 8.29 9.99 -0.87
N ASP A 149 8.00 10.93 0.03
CA ASP A 149 9.00 11.62 0.86
C ASP A 149 9.40 10.78 2.07
N ILE A 150 8.42 10.10 2.65
CA ILE A 150 8.57 9.23 3.82
C ILE A 150 7.65 8.03 3.73
N ALA A 151 8.12 6.88 4.21
CA ALA A 151 7.30 5.68 4.30
C ALA A 151 7.42 5.04 5.69
N PHE A 152 6.30 4.50 6.21
CA PHE A 152 6.24 3.75 7.47
C PHE A 152 6.03 2.27 7.19
N ILE A 153 6.94 1.43 7.71
CA ILE A 153 7.00 0.00 7.42
C ILE A 153 7.20 -0.84 8.68
N THR A 154 6.98 -2.16 8.55
CA THR A 154 7.20 -3.13 9.63
C THR A 154 8.31 -4.12 9.33
N ASP A 155 8.67 -4.31 8.06
CA ASP A 155 9.66 -5.29 7.62
C ASP A 155 10.82 -4.59 6.91
N PRO A 156 11.96 -4.36 7.61
CA PRO A 156 13.05 -3.58 7.05
C PRO A 156 13.93 -4.42 6.13
N MET A 157 14.43 -3.78 5.07
CA MET A 157 15.42 -4.35 4.16
C MET A 157 16.68 -3.47 4.14
N TYR A 158 17.80 -4.04 3.71
CA TYR A 158 19.00 -3.26 3.47
C TYR A 158 18.86 -2.42 2.20
N SER A 159 19.20 -1.14 2.30
CA SER A 159 19.32 -0.21 1.17
C SER A 159 20.50 0.72 1.38
N SER A 160 21.26 0.99 0.33
CA SER A 160 22.36 1.96 0.36
C SER A 160 21.90 3.41 0.14
N GLN A 161 20.71 3.61 -0.40
CA GLN A 161 20.18 4.92 -0.81
C GLN A 161 19.05 5.43 0.09
N VAL A 162 18.35 4.50 0.76
CA VAL A 162 17.22 4.81 1.64
C VAL A 162 17.62 4.52 3.08
N LYS A 163 17.51 5.52 3.94
CA LYS A 163 17.72 5.38 5.38
C LYS A 163 16.50 4.73 6.02
N THR A 164 16.77 3.76 6.89
CA THR A 164 15.75 3.07 7.69
C THR A 164 16.03 3.33 9.15
N GLU A 165 15.09 3.94 9.85
CA GLU A 165 15.20 4.19 11.29
C GLU A 165 14.02 3.62 12.04
N VAL A 166 14.27 3.17 13.28
CA VAL A 166 13.22 2.66 14.15
C VAL A 166 12.42 3.84 14.70
N LEU A 167 11.09 3.80 14.55
CA LEU A 167 10.22 4.78 15.16
C LEU A 167 9.78 4.34 16.56
N PHE A 168 9.25 3.12 16.68
CA PHE A 168 8.85 2.54 17.95
C PHE A 168 8.75 1.00 17.87
N LYS A 169 8.68 0.39 19.05
CA LYS A 169 8.27 -1.00 19.23
C LYS A 169 6.93 -1.05 19.95
N GLU A 170 6.06 -1.97 19.56
CA GLU A 170 4.80 -2.19 20.24
C GLU A 170 4.55 -3.67 20.53
N LYS A 171 3.89 -3.92 21.66
CA LYS A 171 3.45 -5.25 22.03
C LYS A 171 2.26 -5.69 21.17
N LEU A 172 2.15 -7.00 21.00
CA LEU A 172 0.94 -7.63 20.52
C LEU A 172 0.07 -8.05 21.72
N CYS A 173 -1.21 -8.02 21.54
CA CYS A 173 -2.20 -8.48 22.52
C CYS A 173 -3.24 -9.36 21.84
N LEU A 174 -3.92 -10.17 22.64
CA LEU A 174 -5.06 -10.95 22.17
C LEU A 174 -6.33 -10.09 22.27
N ILE A 175 -7.05 -9.99 21.16
CA ILE A 175 -8.43 -9.52 21.18
C ILE A 175 -9.38 -10.69 21.01
N VAL A 176 -10.53 -10.58 21.66
CA VAL A 176 -11.55 -11.62 21.69
C VAL A 176 -12.91 -11.01 21.39
N GLY A 177 -13.65 -11.66 20.51
CA GLY A 177 -15.01 -11.27 20.17
C GLY A 177 -15.95 -11.42 21.39
N LYS A 178 -17.04 -10.67 21.36
CA LYS A 178 -18.00 -10.51 22.47
C LYS A 178 -18.56 -11.82 23.03
N ASP A 179 -18.74 -12.82 22.16
CA ASP A 179 -19.45 -14.06 22.51
C ASP A 179 -18.49 -15.16 23.03
N LEU A 180 -17.18 -14.93 22.96
CA LEU A 180 -16.18 -15.83 23.50
C LEU A 180 -15.85 -15.45 24.95
N ASN A 181 -16.33 -16.25 25.87
CA ASN A 181 -16.08 -16.04 27.31
C ASN A 181 -14.78 -16.75 27.69
N LEU A 182 -13.69 -15.99 27.87
CA LEU A 182 -12.39 -16.49 28.28
C LEU A 182 -12.02 -15.97 29.69
N PRO A 183 -11.21 -16.73 30.46
CA PRO A 183 -10.69 -16.26 31.75
C PRO A 183 -9.80 -15.03 31.57
N HIS A 184 -9.54 -14.28 32.61
CA HIS A 184 -8.77 -13.05 32.57
C HIS A 184 -7.30 -13.30 32.19
N ASN A 185 -6.75 -14.44 32.56
CA ASN A 185 -5.40 -14.89 32.21
C ASN A 185 -5.51 -16.15 31.35
N ILE A 186 -5.20 -16.02 30.07
CA ILE A 186 -5.42 -17.07 29.07
C ILE A 186 -4.11 -17.77 28.76
N LYS A 187 -4.14 -19.10 28.84
CA LYS A 187 -3.06 -19.89 28.26
C LYS A 187 -3.21 -19.97 26.74
N VAL A 188 -2.13 -19.69 26.04
CA VAL A 188 -2.11 -19.77 24.58
C VAL A 188 -2.62 -21.12 24.08
N SER A 189 -2.31 -22.22 24.79
CA SER A 189 -2.76 -23.57 24.47
C SER A 189 -4.27 -23.82 24.62
N GLU A 190 -5.01 -22.92 25.27
CA GLU A 190 -6.46 -23.02 25.44
C GLU A 190 -7.24 -22.35 24.31
N LEU A 191 -6.57 -21.61 23.44
CA LEU A 191 -7.19 -20.98 22.26
C LEU A 191 -7.45 -22.02 21.15
N ASP A 192 -8.67 -22.08 20.66
CA ASP A 192 -9.00 -22.90 19.50
C ASP A 192 -8.54 -22.18 18.20
N PRO A 193 -7.53 -22.68 17.49
CA PRO A 193 -6.99 -22.01 16.30
C PRO A 193 -8.00 -21.93 15.15
N ARG A 194 -9.07 -22.74 15.16
CA ARG A 194 -10.14 -22.67 14.17
C ARG A 194 -11.05 -21.44 14.32
N ARG A 195 -10.90 -20.70 15.44
CA ARG A 195 -11.58 -19.43 15.71
C ARG A 195 -10.67 -18.23 15.51
N GLU A 196 -9.44 -18.46 15.07
CA GLU A 196 -8.50 -17.38 14.77
C GLU A 196 -8.93 -16.58 13.54
N ILE A 197 -8.84 -15.27 13.65
CA ILE A 197 -8.77 -14.36 12.52
C ILE A 197 -7.30 -14.03 12.36
N ARG A 198 -6.65 -14.68 11.40
CA ARG A 198 -5.23 -14.54 11.14
C ARG A 198 -4.98 -13.33 10.25
N THR A 199 -4.09 -12.45 10.67
CA THR A 199 -3.54 -11.38 9.85
C THR A 199 -2.10 -11.70 9.47
N GLN A 200 -1.56 -10.98 8.50
CA GLN A 200 -0.19 -11.17 8.06
C GLN A 200 0.80 -10.61 9.09
N TRP A 201 1.85 -11.37 9.39
CA TRP A 201 2.87 -11.03 10.38
C TRP A 201 4.29 -11.28 9.83
N ASP A 202 5.29 -10.89 10.60
CA ASP A 202 6.69 -11.20 10.32
C ASP A 202 7.03 -12.67 10.69
N GLN A 203 8.20 -13.11 10.26
CA GLN A 203 8.69 -14.48 10.48
C GLN A 203 8.86 -14.81 11.97
N ASN A 204 9.15 -13.81 12.84
CA ASN A 204 9.31 -14.04 14.28
C ASN A 204 7.98 -14.42 14.91
N PHE A 205 6.93 -13.69 14.56
CA PHE A 205 5.58 -14.04 15.01
C PHE A 205 5.13 -15.39 14.45
N ASP A 206 5.37 -15.67 13.18
CA ASP A 206 4.99 -16.95 12.57
C ASP A 206 5.73 -18.12 13.24
N THR A 207 6.99 -17.96 13.60
CA THR A 207 7.75 -18.97 14.34
C THR A 207 7.15 -19.21 15.73
N TRP A 208 6.86 -18.13 16.49
CA TRP A 208 6.22 -18.20 17.78
C TRP A 208 4.82 -18.83 17.68
N HIS A 209 4.01 -18.40 16.74
CA HIS A 209 2.64 -18.91 16.54
C HIS A 209 2.65 -20.40 16.21
N ASN A 210 3.50 -20.85 15.27
CA ASN A 210 3.61 -22.25 14.88
C ASN A 210 4.12 -23.17 16.00
N TYR A 211 4.83 -22.61 16.99
CA TYR A 211 5.26 -23.38 18.15
C TYR A 211 4.07 -23.68 19.10
N TYR A 212 3.14 -22.75 19.28
CA TYR A 212 2.00 -22.91 20.18
C TYR A 212 0.77 -23.50 19.51
N PHE A 213 0.59 -23.26 18.23
CA PHE A 213 -0.54 -23.76 17.46
C PHE A 213 -0.07 -24.77 16.43
N ASN A 214 -0.83 -25.86 16.29
CA ASN A 214 -0.52 -26.84 15.25
C ASN A 214 -0.62 -26.18 13.86
N SER A 215 0.47 -26.24 13.08
CA SER A 215 0.53 -25.69 11.72
C SER A 215 -0.50 -26.29 10.73
N ALA A 216 -1.11 -27.42 11.09
CA ALA A 216 -2.19 -28.02 10.32
C ALA A 216 -3.58 -27.44 10.66
N ALA A 217 -3.71 -26.65 11.73
CA ALA A 217 -4.98 -25.99 12.05
C ALA A 217 -5.18 -24.81 11.10
N VAL A 218 -6.30 -24.82 10.40
CA VAL A 218 -6.68 -23.74 9.47
C VAL A 218 -7.47 -22.70 10.24
N PRO A 219 -6.99 -21.44 10.31
CA PRO A 219 -7.76 -20.34 10.87
C PRO A 219 -9.10 -20.16 10.16
N GLN A 220 -10.08 -19.60 10.86
CA GLN A 220 -11.39 -19.36 10.28
C GLN A 220 -11.32 -18.32 9.15
N VAL A 221 -10.47 -17.31 9.30
CA VAL A 221 -10.32 -16.23 8.34
C VAL A 221 -8.84 -15.86 8.22
N TYR A 222 -8.38 -15.65 6.98
CA TYR A 222 -7.12 -14.98 6.68
C TYR A 222 -7.44 -13.59 6.15
N LEU A 223 -6.87 -12.56 6.78
CA LEU A 223 -7.02 -11.15 6.36
C LEU A 223 -5.66 -10.59 5.98
N ASP A 224 -5.56 -10.10 4.77
CA ASP A 224 -4.40 -9.32 4.32
C ASP A 224 -4.46 -7.89 4.89
N GLU A 225 -5.66 -7.30 4.93
CA GLU A 225 -5.91 -5.95 5.43
C GLU A 225 -6.55 -5.94 6.82
N MET A 226 -5.80 -5.47 7.83
CA MET A 226 -6.30 -5.36 9.22
C MET A 226 -7.51 -4.42 9.36
N GLY A 227 -7.72 -3.50 8.42
CA GLY A 227 -8.88 -2.61 8.42
C GLY A 227 -10.23 -3.33 8.38
N PHE A 228 -10.26 -4.56 7.84
CA PHE A 228 -11.49 -5.37 7.81
C PHE A 228 -11.75 -6.19 9.07
N LEU A 229 -10.79 -6.26 9.98
CA LEU A 229 -10.87 -7.14 11.16
C LEU A 229 -12.10 -6.86 12.04
N GLN A 230 -12.49 -5.60 12.20
CA GLN A 230 -13.66 -5.22 12.99
C GLN A 230 -14.94 -5.91 12.52
N TYR A 231 -15.10 -6.17 11.22
CA TYR A 231 -16.30 -6.84 10.68
C TYR A 231 -16.38 -8.32 11.05
N PHE A 232 -15.24 -8.95 11.32
CA PHE A 232 -15.17 -10.36 11.69
C PHE A 232 -15.18 -10.58 13.19
N THR A 233 -14.77 -9.59 13.99
CA THR A 233 -14.75 -9.68 15.46
C THR A 233 -16.05 -9.19 16.11
N GLN A 234 -16.88 -8.44 15.37
CA GLN A 234 -18.05 -7.75 15.91
C GLN A 234 -19.13 -8.66 16.46
N ASN A 235 -19.34 -9.80 15.83
CA ASN A 235 -20.41 -10.74 16.15
C ASN A 235 -19.84 -12.17 16.19
N GLY A 236 -19.13 -12.53 17.25
CA GLY A 236 -18.63 -13.89 17.25
C GLY A 236 -17.74 -14.25 18.43
N ASP A 237 -17.41 -15.51 18.44
CA ASP A 237 -16.53 -16.17 19.38
C ASP A 237 -15.10 -16.28 18.82
N ASN A 238 -14.71 -15.34 17.97
CA ASN A 238 -13.43 -15.28 17.29
C ASN A 238 -12.39 -14.52 18.12
N TRP A 239 -11.13 -14.79 17.84
CA TRP A 239 -10.02 -14.10 18.44
C TRP A 239 -8.93 -13.76 17.40
N ALA A 240 -8.10 -12.76 17.69
CA ALA A 240 -6.97 -12.37 16.87
C ALA A 240 -5.83 -11.80 17.71
N PHE A 241 -4.60 -11.94 17.23
CA PHE A 241 -3.47 -11.19 17.74
C PHE A 241 -3.38 -9.85 17.02
N LEU A 242 -3.26 -8.77 17.77
CA LEU A 242 -3.17 -7.43 17.23
C LEU A 242 -2.12 -6.59 17.94
N PRO A 243 -1.53 -5.61 17.23
CA PRO A 243 -0.79 -4.56 17.88
C PRO A 243 -1.67 -3.78 18.85
N VAL A 244 -1.09 -3.37 19.95
CA VAL A 244 -1.82 -2.62 21.01
C VAL A 244 -2.47 -1.35 20.42
N SER A 245 -1.81 -0.67 19.49
CA SER A 245 -2.37 0.52 18.82
C SER A 245 -3.64 0.21 18.03
N VAL A 246 -3.65 -0.90 17.30
CA VAL A 246 -4.81 -1.39 16.55
C VAL A 246 -5.93 -1.83 17.48
N ALA A 247 -5.61 -2.66 18.49
CA ALA A 247 -6.58 -3.17 19.46
C ALA A 247 -7.30 -2.04 20.20
N LYS A 248 -6.58 -1.02 20.67
CA LYS A 248 -7.16 0.17 21.29
C LYS A 248 -8.07 0.97 20.38
N SER A 249 -7.75 1.02 19.11
CA SER A 249 -8.60 1.70 18.13
C SER A 249 -9.90 0.94 17.87
N ILE A 250 -9.81 -0.38 17.72
CA ILE A 250 -10.97 -1.27 17.51
C ILE A 250 -11.91 -1.26 18.71
N LEU A 251 -11.38 -1.25 19.95
CA LEU A 251 -12.18 -1.15 21.17
C LEU A 251 -13.11 0.06 21.24
N LYS A 252 -12.80 1.15 20.53
CA LYS A 252 -13.64 2.35 20.50
C LYS A 252 -14.92 2.18 19.67
N THR A 253 -14.91 1.25 18.73
CA THR A 253 -15.99 1.08 17.76
C THR A 253 -16.62 -0.30 17.73
N THR A 254 -15.95 -1.29 18.34
CA THR A 254 -16.35 -2.70 18.26
C THR A 254 -16.38 -3.33 19.65
N PRO A 255 -17.40 -4.09 19.99
CA PRO A 255 -17.52 -4.76 21.28
C PRO A 255 -16.61 -5.99 21.36
N VAL A 256 -15.33 -5.76 21.61
CA VAL A 256 -14.30 -6.77 21.84
C VAL A 256 -13.64 -6.57 23.21
N SER A 257 -12.93 -7.56 23.69
CA SER A 257 -12.11 -7.47 24.92
C SER A 257 -10.64 -7.73 24.60
N ILE A 258 -9.75 -7.07 25.36
CA ILE A 258 -8.31 -7.32 25.30
C ILE A 258 -7.95 -8.24 26.48
N HIS A 259 -7.16 -9.26 26.19
CA HIS A 259 -6.69 -10.21 27.18
C HIS A 259 -5.17 -10.29 27.20
N GLU A 260 -4.62 -10.55 28.38
CA GLU A 260 -3.22 -10.88 28.58
C GLU A 260 -3.05 -12.41 28.45
N LEU A 261 -1.92 -12.81 27.94
CA LEU A 261 -1.55 -14.21 27.73
C LEU A 261 -0.48 -14.63 28.74
N ASP A 262 -0.46 -15.90 29.10
CA ASP A 262 0.62 -16.49 29.89
C ASP A 262 1.99 -16.41 29.21
N VAL A 263 2.01 -16.35 27.89
CA VAL A 263 3.21 -16.16 27.06
C VAL A 263 2.99 -15.03 26.07
N GLU A 264 3.78 -13.97 26.19
CA GLU A 264 3.69 -12.82 25.30
C GLU A 264 4.17 -13.19 23.86
N PRO A 265 3.41 -12.83 22.82
CA PRO A 265 3.91 -12.91 21.45
C PRO A 265 5.04 -11.91 21.21
N PRO A 266 5.88 -12.13 20.19
CA PRO A 266 6.92 -11.18 19.81
C PRO A 266 6.35 -9.79 19.53
N SER A 267 7.04 -8.76 20.01
CA SER A 267 6.68 -7.37 19.69
C SER A 267 6.99 -7.04 18.25
N ARG A 268 6.15 -6.23 17.61
CA ARG A 268 6.47 -5.70 16.29
C ARG A 268 7.28 -4.42 16.40
N THR A 269 8.17 -4.20 15.43
CA THR A 269 8.95 -2.96 15.32
C THR A 269 8.45 -2.18 14.11
N LEU A 270 8.31 -0.87 14.27
CA LEU A 270 7.96 0.03 13.21
C LEU A 270 9.14 0.90 12.85
N TYR A 271 9.33 1.05 11.57
CA TYR A 271 10.41 1.84 10.97
C TYR A 271 9.83 2.93 10.10
N TYR A 272 10.63 3.97 9.89
CA TYR A 272 10.36 4.94 8.82
C TYR A 272 11.54 5.00 7.87
N LEU A 273 11.20 5.20 6.61
CA LEU A 273 12.12 5.25 5.49
C LEU A 273 12.17 6.67 4.93
N TYR A 274 13.36 7.15 4.62
CA TYR A 274 13.54 8.44 3.97
C TYR A 274 14.89 8.48 3.22
N ARG A 275 15.05 9.46 2.33
CA ARG A 275 16.35 9.77 1.73
C ARG A 275 17.10 10.77 2.60
N THR A 276 18.42 10.63 2.69
CA THR A 276 19.30 11.60 3.36
C THR A 276 19.42 12.90 2.58
N GLU A 277 19.37 12.80 1.26
CA GLU A 277 19.34 13.92 0.33
C GLU A 277 17.90 14.33 0.05
N ASP A 278 17.65 15.61 -0.12
CA ASP A 278 16.33 16.18 -0.46
C ASP A 278 15.21 15.83 0.54
N GLN A 279 15.44 16.03 1.83
CA GLN A 279 14.39 15.80 2.85
C GLN A 279 13.30 16.87 2.73
N SER A 280 12.06 16.42 2.70
CA SER A 280 10.91 17.33 2.76
C SER A 280 10.88 18.09 4.11
N PRO A 281 10.60 19.40 4.12
CA PRO A 281 10.50 20.19 5.35
C PRO A 281 9.36 19.68 6.26
N TYR A 282 8.42 18.92 5.74
CA TYR A 282 7.27 18.37 6.44
C TYR A 282 7.55 17.04 7.16
N GLN A 283 8.66 16.37 6.85
CA GLN A 283 9.02 15.09 7.46
C GLN A 283 9.22 15.22 8.98
N LYS A 284 10.00 16.19 9.43
CA LYS A 284 10.28 16.40 10.86
C LYS A 284 9.00 16.73 11.66
N PRO A 285 8.15 17.69 11.25
CA PRO A 285 6.87 17.95 11.91
C PRO A 285 5.99 16.70 12.02
N LEU A 286 5.86 15.90 10.96
CA LEU A 286 5.07 14.67 10.99
C LEU A 286 5.60 13.68 12.04
N LEU A 287 6.90 13.44 12.07
CA LEU A 287 7.56 12.54 13.03
C LEU A 287 7.41 13.03 14.48
N GLU A 288 7.48 14.33 14.72
CA GLU A 288 7.26 14.93 16.05
C GLU A 288 5.83 14.70 16.53
N ILE A 289 4.82 14.85 15.67
CA ILE A 289 3.44 14.54 15.99
C ILE A 289 3.29 13.04 16.31
N CYS A 290 3.88 12.14 15.49
CA CYS A 290 3.88 10.70 15.75
C CYS A 290 4.44 10.40 17.14
N ARG A 291 5.61 10.90 17.47
CA ARG A 291 6.30 10.67 18.76
C ARG A 291 5.48 11.18 19.93
N ARG A 292 4.95 12.41 19.84
CA ARG A 292 4.13 13.00 20.89
C ARG A 292 2.87 12.20 21.18
N LYS A 293 2.18 11.71 20.14
CA LYS A 293 0.96 10.90 20.31
C LYS A 293 1.24 9.52 20.91
N LEU A 294 2.43 8.98 20.66
CA LEU A 294 2.80 7.64 21.12
C LEU A 294 3.55 7.63 22.46
N ALA A 295 4.06 8.77 22.91
CA ALA A 295 4.95 8.86 24.08
C ALA A 295 4.37 8.27 25.38
N ASN A 296 3.06 8.32 25.55
CA ASN A 296 2.38 7.85 26.76
C ASN A 296 1.49 6.62 26.53
N GLU A 297 1.62 5.97 25.37
CA GLU A 297 0.80 4.84 25.02
C GLU A 297 1.34 3.55 25.68
N LYS A 298 0.56 2.97 26.62
CA LYS A 298 0.92 1.69 27.29
C LYS A 298 1.09 0.59 26.24
N GLY A 299 2.22 -0.10 26.26
CA GLY A 299 2.56 -1.17 25.34
C GLY A 299 3.30 -0.70 24.09
N ILE A 300 3.62 0.60 23.99
CA ILE A 300 4.47 1.19 22.95
C ILE A 300 5.73 1.73 23.61
N THR A 301 6.88 1.46 22.99
CA THR A 301 8.19 1.97 23.39
C THR A 301 8.77 2.77 22.22
N LEU A 302 8.83 4.10 22.41
CA LEU A 302 9.52 4.96 21.43
C LEU A 302 11.01 4.63 21.41
N MET A 303 11.59 4.69 20.23
CA MET A 303 13.02 4.56 20.06
C MET A 303 13.60 5.93 19.70
N ASP A 304 14.62 6.34 20.44
CA ASP A 304 15.37 7.54 20.08
C ASP A 304 16.06 7.29 18.73
N PRO A 305 16.10 8.30 17.85
CA PRO A 305 16.94 8.20 16.67
C PRO A 305 18.37 7.90 17.15
N ILE A 306 18.97 6.86 16.60
CA ILE A 306 20.40 6.63 16.85
C ILE A 306 21.10 7.88 16.33
N LEU A 307 21.57 8.72 17.24
CA LEU A 307 22.45 9.82 16.93
C LEU A 307 23.73 9.17 16.40
N ASN A 308 23.79 8.96 15.09
CA ASN A 308 25.06 8.65 14.44
C ASN A 308 25.91 9.92 14.52
N THR A 309 26.72 9.97 15.57
CA THR A 309 27.87 10.87 15.68
C THR A 309 28.90 10.55 14.61
#